data_9352b1d9696ecee3d596e1182b8b9dcb
#
_entry.id   9352b1d9696ecee3d596e1182b8b9dcb
#
_cell.length_a   1.000
_cell.length_b   1.000
_cell.length_c   1.000
_cell.angle_alpha   90.00
_cell.angle_beta   90.00
_cell.angle_gamma   90.00
#
_symmetry.space_group_name_H-M   'P 1'
#
loop_
_entity.id
_entity.type
_entity.pdbx_description
1 polymer ?
#
loop_
_entity_poly.entity_id
_entity_poly.type
_entity_poly.pdbx_seq_one_letter_code
_entity_poly.pdbx_strand_id
1 'polypeptide(L)'
;MVTSKRRSLGRTCLILIFLIVFFAGPAKGGVAKPYKGLSFHIRYATHFRIEYLENGCKLVTDGIGRKLLLTPRGQIPPEGYKQDQVIEIPVRKVVAKWTTIPPLLKVLGVIDSIVGVTIREKEWHIDEIKKGMEKGRIRYLGGSRETDYERLRDINPDVFFAGEWEKQEKLNELGIPFAVVTEYLERNPLARLEWIKFFAAFYNREHEAENFFKKAVKNVKRLSKKLEGLKNRPRILWGFITERETVYMPRVDTYVARMISMAGGHYVFAGPMQTGSAEITLEEFYSWGKDADIYISPGTLPQYGITSIKKLVAIHPILSDFRSIKRGNVWCFQPWYWESIDKTDDIIEDLAAIFHPGLFPGHRYRYFLKLPER
;
A
#
# COMPACT_ATOMS: atom_id res chain seq x y z
N MET A 1 -48.83 -82.31 -23.30
CA MET A 1 -48.06 -81.71 -22.19
C MET A 1 -47.74 -80.26 -22.58
N VAL A 2 -48.41 -79.35 -21.98
CA VAL A 2 -48.47 -77.93 -22.36
C VAL A 2 -47.66 -77.15 -21.37
N THR A 3 -46.63 -76.43 -21.80
CA THR A 3 -45.93 -75.47 -20.94
C THR A 3 -46.27 -74.02 -21.38
N SER A 4 -46.94 -73.29 -20.47
CA SER A 4 -47.31 -71.88 -20.59
C SER A 4 -46.10 -70.97 -20.47
N LYS A 5 -45.92 -70.03 -21.42
CA LYS A 5 -45.03 -68.89 -21.30
C LYS A 5 -45.83 -67.67 -20.97
N ARG A 6 -45.56 -67.11 -19.78
CA ARG A 6 -46.03 -65.78 -19.39
C ARG A 6 -45.11 -64.70 -19.99
N ARG A 7 -45.68 -63.74 -20.71
CA ARG A 7 -45.03 -62.51 -21.20
C ARG A 7 -45.20 -61.43 -20.12
N SER A 8 -44.08 -60.85 -19.68
CA SER A 8 -44.06 -59.66 -18.86
C SER A 8 -44.01 -58.38 -19.73
N LEU A 9 -45.00 -57.51 -19.58
CA LEU A 9 -45.01 -56.20 -20.22
C LEU A 9 -44.05 -55.25 -19.40
N GLY A 10 -42.95 -54.82 -20.03
CA GLY A 10 -42.14 -53.73 -19.53
C GLY A 10 -42.82 -52.39 -19.79
N ARG A 11 -43.11 -51.63 -18.73
CA ARG A 11 -43.53 -50.22 -18.80
C ARG A 11 -42.32 -49.35 -19.03
N THR A 12 -42.15 -48.82 -20.26
CA THR A 12 -41.18 -47.79 -20.58
C THR A 12 -41.73 -46.43 -20.10
N CYS A 13 -41.10 -45.87 -19.07
CA CYS A 13 -41.42 -44.53 -18.58
C CYS A 13 -40.63 -43.52 -19.42
N LEU A 14 -41.30 -42.79 -20.31
CA LEU A 14 -40.70 -41.66 -21.05
C LEU A 14 -40.63 -40.46 -20.13
N ILE A 15 -39.43 -40.10 -19.67
CA ILE A 15 -39.18 -38.85 -18.99
C ILE A 15 -38.99 -37.78 -20.05
N LEU A 16 -40.00 -36.90 -20.23
CA LEU A 16 -39.86 -35.67 -21.01
C LEU A 16 -39.04 -34.65 -20.18
N ILE A 17 -37.79 -34.42 -20.57
CA ILE A 17 -37.01 -33.32 -20.05
C ILE A 17 -37.42 -32.06 -20.81
N PHE A 18 -38.19 -31.18 -20.12
CA PHE A 18 -38.46 -29.83 -20.58
C PHE A 18 -37.18 -29.02 -20.40
N LEU A 19 -36.44 -28.76 -21.47
CA LEU A 19 -35.38 -27.73 -21.49
C LEU A 19 -36.05 -26.37 -21.49
N ILE A 20 -36.09 -25.73 -20.30
CA ILE A 20 -36.49 -24.32 -20.19
C ILE A 20 -35.26 -23.51 -20.63
N VAL A 21 -35.25 -23.09 -21.90
CA VAL A 21 -34.32 -22.09 -22.40
C VAL A 21 -34.77 -20.72 -21.86
N PHE A 22 -34.12 -20.23 -20.82
CA PHE A 22 -34.27 -18.83 -20.41
C PHE A 22 -33.61 -17.96 -21.46
N PHE A 23 -34.38 -17.39 -22.35
CA PHE A 23 -33.96 -16.23 -23.13
C PHE A 23 -33.88 -15.03 -22.17
N ALA A 24 -32.66 -14.77 -21.64
CA ALA A 24 -32.39 -13.47 -21.03
C ALA A 24 -32.34 -12.46 -22.20
N GLY A 25 -33.37 -11.68 -22.34
CA GLY A 25 -33.38 -10.53 -23.25
C GLY A 25 -32.27 -9.54 -22.88
N PRO A 26 -31.79 -8.69 -23.81
CA PRO A 26 -30.76 -7.71 -23.53
C PRO A 26 -31.21 -6.78 -22.40
N ALA A 27 -30.50 -6.81 -21.27
CA ALA A 27 -30.75 -5.89 -20.17
C ALA A 27 -30.55 -4.47 -20.70
N LYS A 28 -31.60 -3.66 -20.70
CA LYS A 28 -31.52 -2.22 -21.01
C LYS A 28 -30.60 -1.60 -19.96
N GLY A 29 -29.45 -1.03 -20.43
CA GLY A 29 -28.52 -0.32 -19.59
C GLY A 29 -29.21 0.86 -18.91
N GLY A 30 -29.42 0.78 -17.61
CA GLY A 30 -29.91 1.87 -16.78
C GLY A 30 -28.77 2.37 -15.89
N VAL A 31 -28.83 3.62 -15.42
CA VAL A 31 -27.89 4.15 -14.42
C VAL A 31 -27.90 3.22 -13.20
N ALA A 32 -26.75 2.64 -12.85
CA ALA A 32 -26.63 1.73 -11.74
C ALA A 32 -26.99 2.42 -10.42
N LYS A 33 -27.91 1.83 -9.65
CA LYS A 33 -28.34 2.39 -8.36
C LYS A 33 -27.39 1.94 -7.25
N PRO A 34 -27.23 2.76 -6.18
CA PRO A 34 -26.46 2.38 -5.01
C PRO A 34 -27.02 1.11 -4.36
N TYR A 35 -26.14 0.18 -4.04
CA TYR A 35 -26.50 -1.04 -3.31
C TYR A 35 -26.61 -0.76 -1.81
N LYS A 36 -27.74 -1.09 -1.19
CA LYS A 36 -27.97 -0.89 0.26
C LYS A 36 -27.40 -2.00 1.14
N GLY A 37 -26.67 -2.97 0.58
CA GLY A 37 -26.00 -4.06 1.28
C GLY A 37 -24.59 -3.71 1.75
N LEU A 38 -23.73 -4.71 1.95
CA LEU A 38 -22.35 -4.58 2.45
C LEU A 38 -21.58 -3.43 1.77
N SER A 39 -21.38 -2.33 2.50
CA SER A 39 -20.50 -1.26 2.12
C SER A 39 -19.26 -1.28 3.03
N PHE A 40 -18.06 -1.18 2.48
CA PHE A 40 -16.88 -0.86 3.27
C PHE A 40 -17.07 0.50 3.93
N HIS A 41 -16.93 0.55 5.24
CA HIS A 41 -16.68 1.82 5.90
C HIS A 41 -15.20 2.16 5.79
N ILE A 42 -14.86 3.11 4.92
CA ILE A 42 -13.56 3.77 4.94
C ILE A 42 -13.56 4.70 6.15
N ARG A 43 -12.62 4.47 7.10
CA ARG A 43 -12.64 5.13 8.41
C ARG A 43 -11.56 6.18 8.56
N TYR A 44 -10.43 5.99 7.90
CA TYR A 44 -9.23 6.80 8.06
C TYR A 44 -8.77 7.40 6.73
N ALA A 45 -8.82 6.63 5.64
CA ALA A 45 -8.38 7.07 4.33
C ALA A 45 -9.29 8.16 3.77
N THR A 46 -8.68 9.13 3.10
CA THR A 46 -9.36 10.32 2.57
C THR A 46 -9.16 10.50 1.08
N HIS A 47 -8.19 9.80 0.48
CA HIS A 47 -7.81 9.96 -0.92
C HIS A 47 -8.42 8.93 -1.86
N PHE A 48 -9.32 8.07 -1.40
CA PHE A 48 -10.11 7.20 -2.27
C PHE A 48 -11.52 7.00 -1.72
N ARG A 49 -12.44 6.54 -2.59
CA ARG A 49 -13.81 6.13 -2.22
C ARG A 49 -14.20 4.89 -2.98
N ILE A 50 -15.10 4.10 -2.40
CA ILE A 50 -15.70 2.92 -3.01
C ILE A 50 -17.20 2.98 -2.76
N GLU A 51 -17.98 2.98 -3.84
CA GLU A 51 -19.43 2.89 -3.80
C GLU A 51 -19.85 1.56 -4.44
N TYR A 52 -20.61 0.76 -3.70
CA TYR A 52 -21.16 -0.50 -4.20
C TYR A 52 -22.44 -0.23 -4.92
N LEU A 53 -22.55 -0.74 -6.15
CA LEU A 53 -23.70 -0.56 -7.01
C LEU A 53 -24.47 -1.87 -7.14
N GLU A 54 -25.72 -1.79 -7.62
CA GLU A 54 -26.50 -2.98 -7.98
C GLU A 54 -25.72 -3.82 -9.03
N ASN A 55 -26.04 -5.11 -9.11
CA ASN A 55 -25.41 -6.07 -10.04
C ASN A 55 -23.91 -6.35 -9.78
N GLY A 56 -23.40 -6.04 -8.57
CA GLY A 56 -22.00 -6.33 -8.20
C GLY A 56 -20.98 -5.37 -8.80
N CYS A 57 -21.41 -4.32 -9.51
CA CYS A 57 -20.55 -3.24 -9.93
C CYS A 57 -20.07 -2.40 -8.73
N LYS A 58 -18.93 -1.73 -8.88
CA LYS A 58 -18.39 -0.80 -7.89
C LYS A 58 -17.92 0.44 -8.58
N LEU A 59 -18.23 1.61 -8.02
CA LEU A 59 -17.68 2.88 -8.45
C LEU A 59 -16.55 3.25 -7.50
N VAL A 60 -15.32 3.25 -8.01
CA VAL A 60 -14.12 3.60 -7.25
C VAL A 60 -13.69 4.99 -7.67
N THR A 61 -13.47 5.87 -6.69
CA THR A 61 -12.75 7.13 -6.91
C THR A 61 -11.30 6.94 -6.48
N ASP A 62 -10.36 7.14 -7.38
CA ASP A 62 -8.93 6.94 -7.14
C ASP A 62 -8.25 8.16 -6.49
N GLY A 63 -6.92 8.07 -6.27
CA GLY A 63 -6.13 9.04 -5.53
C GLY A 63 -6.11 10.46 -6.09
N ILE A 64 -6.55 10.68 -7.32
CA ILE A 64 -6.66 12.00 -7.97
C ILE A 64 -8.10 12.36 -8.33
N GLY A 65 -9.08 11.60 -7.83
CA GLY A 65 -10.50 11.87 -8.03
C GLY A 65 -11.11 11.30 -9.30
N ARG A 66 -10.39 10.46 -10.06
CA ARG A 66 -10.96 9.77 -11.23
C ARG A 66 -11.97 8.73 -10.78
N LYS A 67 -13.06 8.63 -11.50
CA LYS A 67 -14.09 7.61 -11.26
C LYS A 67 -13.86 6.42 -12.19
N LEU A 68 -13.73 5.24 -11.60
CA LEU A 68 -13.55 3.97 -12.29
C LEU A 68 -14.72 3.05 -11.98
N LEU A 69 -15.35 2.53 -13.01
CA LEU A 69 -16.41 1.53 -12.86
C LEU A 69 -15.79 0.14 -12.90
N LEU A 70 -15.82 -0.55 -11.77
CA LEU A 70 -15.45 -1.95 -11.68
C LEU A 70 -16.68 -2.81 -12.00
N THR A 71 -16.60 -3.59 -13.06
CA THR A 71 -17.71 -4.42 -13.55
C THR A 71 -17.35 -5.89 -13.46
N PRO A 72 -18.22 -6.76 -12.92
CA PRO A 72 -17.99 -8.20 -12.93
C PRO A 72 -17.72 -8.71 -14.35
N ARG A 73 -16.73 -9.62 -14.51
CA ARG A 73 -16.36 -10.17 -15.82
C ARG A 73 -17.56 -10.76 -16.56
N GLY A 74 -17.66 -10.41 -17.84
CA GLY A 74 -18.72 -10.88 -18.72
C GLY A 74 -20.06 -10.15 -18.57
N GLN A 75 -20.13 -9.13 -17.72
CA GLN A 75 -21.32 -8.26 -17.63
C GLN A 75 -21.14 -7.04 -18.53
N ILE A 76 -22.26 -6.61 -19.13
CA ILE A 76 -22.30 -5.36 -19.90
C ILE A 76 -22.27 -4.18 -18.90
N PRO A 77 -21.32 -3.26 -19.03
CA PRO A 77 -21.29 -2.07 -18.18
C PRO A 77 -22.56 -1.26 -18.27
N PRO A 78 -23.02 -0.60 -17.20
CA PRO A 78 -24.08 0.38 -17.27
C PRO A 78 -23.74 1.51 -18.25
N GLU A 79 -24.78 2.10 -18.85
CA GLU A 79 -24.60 3.26 -19.73
C GLU A 79 -24.02 4.48 -18.99
N GLY A 80 -23.34 5.37 -19.71
CA GLY A 80 -22.81 6.63 -19.17
C GLY A 80 -21.35 6.57 -18.70
N TYR A 81 -20.67 5.42 -18.79
CA TYR A 81 -19.24 5.30 -18.49
C TYR A 81 -18.44 5.11 -19.79
N LYS A 82 -17.32 5.84 -19.90
CA LYS A 82 -16.38 5.65 -21.01
C LYS A 82 -15.61 4.35 -20.85
N GLN A 83 -15.18 3.75 -21.94
CA GLN A 83 -14.49 2.46 -21.93
C GLN A 83 -13.17 2.50 -21.16
N ASP A 84 -12.46 3.62 -21.17
CA ASP A 84 -11.23 3.87 -20.42
C ASP A 84 -11.44 3.99 -18.89
N GLN A 85 -12.69 4.08 -18.46
CA GLN A 85 -13.11 4.13 -17.06
C GLN A 85 -13.64 2.78 -16.54
N VAL A 86 -13.81 1.79 -17.43
CA VAL A 86 -14.37 0.47 -17.07
C VAL A 86 -13.26 -0.53 -16.88
N ILE A 87 -13.24 -1.21 -15.74
CA ILE A 87 -12.29 -2.27 -15.42
C ILE A 87 -13.07 -3.53 -15.02
N GLU A 88 -12.80 -4.62 -15.71
CA GLU A 88 -13.42 -5.91 -15.38
C GLU A 88 -12.78 -6.54 -14.13
N ILE A 89 -13.61 -6.96 -13.18
CA ILE A 89 -13.18 -7.60 -11.92
C ILE A 89 -13.69 -9.04 -11.78
N PRO A 90 -12.96 -9.93 -11.06
CA PRO A 90 -11.64 -9.68 -10.47
C PRO A 90 -10.55 -9.51 -11.53
N VAL A 91 -9.63 -8.58 -11.26
CA VAL A 91 -8.44 -8.39 -12.13
C VAL A 91 -7.48 -9.58 -11.99
N ARG A 92 -6.74 -9.89 -13.07
CA ARG A 92 -5.85 -11.06 -13.14
C ARG A 92 -4.41 -10.70 -13.47
N LYS A 93 -4.21 -9.61 -14.22
CA LYS A 93 -2.91 -9.10 -14.61
C LYS A 93 -2.79 -7.64 -14.21
N VAL A 94 -1.90 -7.36 -13.27
CA VAL A 94 -1.72 -5.98 -12.80
C VAL A 94 -0.25 -5.57 -12.90
N VAL A 95 -0.05 -4.27 -13.09
CA VAL A 95 1.24 -3.63 -12.96
C VAL A 95 1.24 -2.76 -11.70
N ALA A 96 2.29 -2.87 -10.88
CA ALA A 96 2.44 -2.13 -9.63
C ALA A 96 3.57 -1.10 -9.74
N LYS A 97 3.22 0.19 -9.59
CA LYS A 97 4.20 1.29 -9.63
C LYS A 97 5.07 1.33 -8.37
N TRP A 98 4.48 1.20 -7.19
CA TRP A 98 5.12 1.44 -5.91
C TRP A 98 5.47 0.15 -5.17
N THR A 99 6.55 0.19 -4.38
CA THR A 99 6.95 -0.91 -3.48
C THR A 99 5.90 -1.24 -2.43
N THR A 100 5.01 -0.31 -2.13
CA THR A 100 3.94 -0.46 -1.13
C THR A 100 2.75 -1.30 -1.62
N ILE A 101 2.59 -1.49 -2.94
CA ILE A 101 1.45 -2.22 -3.52
C ILE A 101 1.58 -3.74 -3.34
N PRO A 102 2.70 -4.39 -3.70
CA PRO A 102 2.84 -5.84 -3.61
C PRO A 102 2.57 -6.44 -2.22
N PRO A 103 3.04 -5.85 -1.09
CA PRO A 103 2.74 -6.41 0.24
C PRO A 103 1.24 -6.40 0.55
N LEU A 104 0.47 -5.41 0.11
CA LEU A 104 -0.98 -5.39 0.29
C LEU A 104 -1.67 -6.43 -0.59
N LEU A 105 -1.23 -6.63 -1.83
CA LEU A 105 -1.72 -7.71 -2.69
C LEU A 105 -1.34 -9.09 -2.16
N LYS A 106 -0.19 -9.23 -1.49
CA LYS A 106 0.21 -10.46 -0.79
C LYS A 106 -0.74 -10.79 0.35
N VAL A 107 -1.12 -9.81 1.16
CA VAL A 107 -2.12 -9.97 2.24
C VAL A 107 -3.47 -10.42 1.69
N LEU A 108 -3.88 -9.89 0.54
CA LEU A 108 -5.12 -10.27 -0.14
C LEU A 108 -5.05 -11.65 -0.83
N GLY A 109 -3.88 -12.30 -0.84
CA GLY A 109 -3.68 -13.59 -1.51
C GLY A 109 -3.68 -13.52 -3.03
N VAL A 110 -3.34 -12.36 -3.61
CA VAL A 110 -3.41 -12.10 -5.06
C VAL A 110 -2.09 -11.57 -5.66
N ILE A 111 -0.96 -11.74 -4.96
CA ILE A 111 0.36 -11.24 -5.40
C ILE A 111 0.77 -11.81 -6.76
N ASP A 112 0.33 -13.03 -7.10
CA ASP A 112 0.63 -13.69 -8.38
C ASP A 112 -0.02 -13.01 -9.59
N SER A 113 -0.96 -12.10 -9.38
CA SER A 113 -1.54 -11.26 -10.43
C SER A 113 -0.56 -10.21 -10.97
N ILE A 114 0.53 -9.91 -10.23
CA ILE A 114 1.53 -8.93 -10.65
C ILE A 114 2.33 -9.48 -11.83
N VAL A 115 2.30 -8.77 -12.94
CA VAL A 115 3.00 -9.10 -14.19
C VAL A 115 4.02 -8.03 -14.59
N GLY A 116 4.06 -6.90 -13.88
CA GLY A 116 5.04 -5.86 -14.12
C GLY A 116 5.24 -4.94 -12.91
N VAL A 117 6.46 -4.44 -12.76
CA VAL A 117 6.89 -3.53 -11.70
C VAL A 117 7.87 -2.49 -12.24
N THR A 118 8.02 -1.35 -11.55
CA THR A 118 8.94 -0.27 -11.92
C THR A 118 10.21 -0.21 -11.06
N ILE A 119 10.40 -1.16 -10.18
CA ILE A 119 11.58 -1.28 -9.32
C ILE A 119 12.43 -2.44 -9.82
N ARG A 120 13.75 -2.28 -9.79
CA ARG A 120 14.70 -3.30 -10.28
C ARG A 120 14.73 -4.50 -9.35
N GLU A 121 14.98 -5.69 -9.91
CA GLU A 121 14.98 -6.97 -9.19
C GLU A 121 15.83 -6.94 -7.90
N LYS A 122 17.05 -6.41 -7.99
CA LYS A 122 18.01 -6.34 -6.86
C LYS A 122 17.54 -5.46 -5.68
N GLU A 123 16.55 -4.62 -5.90
CA GLU A 123 16.00 -3.69 -4.91
C GLU A 123 14.81 -4.29 -4.14
N TRP A 124 14.28 -5.43 -4.60
CA TRP A 124 13.18 -6.13 -3.95
C TRP A 124 13.63 -7.05 -2.83
N HIS A 125 12.82 -7.15 -1.77
CA HIS A 125 12.97 -8.07 -0.65
C HIS A 125 11.78 -9.04 -0.54
N ILE A 126 10.74 -8.83 -1.36
CA ILE A 126 9.61 -9.75 -1.48
C ILE A 126 10.00 -10.89 -2.43
N ASP A 127 10.14 -12.10 -1.89
CA ASP A 127 10.60 -13.29 -2.64
C ASP A 127 9.75 -13.61 -3.87
N GLU A 128 8.44 -13.46 -3.77
CA GLU A 128 7.50 -13.72 -4.87
C GLU A 128 7.77 -12.80 -6.06
N ILE A 129 8.13 -11.53 -5.79
CA ILE A 129 8.45 -10.56 -6.83
C ILE A 129 9.81 -10.90 -7.46
N LYS A 130 10.86 -11.11 -6.64
CA LYS A 130 12.19 -11.48 -7.13
C LYS A 130 12.14 -12.72 -8.00
N LYS A 131 11.59 -13.83 -7.49
CA LYS A 131 11.43 -15.08 -8.24
C LYS A 131 10.55 -14.92 -9.50
N GLY A 132 9.57 -14.02 -9.44
CA GLY A 132 8.74 -13.68 -10.61
C GLY A 132 9.53 -12.97 -11.70
N MET A 133 10.42 -12.06 -11.33
CA MET A 133 11.32 -11.33 -12.25
C MET A 133 12.40 -12.26 -12.82
N GLU A 134 13.09 -13.03 -11.96
CA GLU A 134 14.10 -14.04 -12.38
C GLU A 134 13.55 -15.02 -13.42
N LYS A 135 12.29 -15.45 -13.28
CA LYS A 135 11.58 -16.37 -14.20
C LYS A 135 10.96 -15.65 -15.41
N GLY A 136 11.10 -14.34 -15.54
CA GLY A 136 10.49 -13.55 -16.62
C GLY A 136 8.96 -13.42 -16.56
N ARG A 137 8.30 -13.87 -15.48
CA ARG A 137 6.85 -13.72 -15.25
C ARG A 137 6.48 -12.27 -14.94
N ILE A 138 7.34 -11.59 -14.20
CA ILE A 138 7.18 -10.17 -13.86
C ILE A 138 8.20 -9.37 -14.65
N ARG A 139 7.74 -8.40 -15.43
CA ARG A 139 8.60 -7.55 -16.26
C ARG A 139 8.98 -6.26 -15.54
N TYR A 140 10.22 -5.84 -15.71
CA TYR A 140 10.67 -4.51 -15.33
C TYR A 140 10.25 -3.47 -16.36
N LEU A 141 9.61 -2.38 -15.93
CA LEU A 141 8.97 -1.37 -16.77
C LEU A 141 9.63 0.01 -16.65
N GLY A 142 10.93 0.07 -16.45
CA GLY A 142 11.62 1.33 -16.22
C GLY A 142 11.59 1.77 -14.76
N GLY A 143 12.26 2.91 -14.49
CA GLY A 143 12.38 3.43 -13.13
C GLY A 143 11.10 4.09 -12.59
N SER A 144 11.13 4.45 -11.32
CA SER A 144 10.01 5.14 -10.65
C SER A 144 9.65 6.49 -11.29
N ARG A 145 10.60 7.14 -11.97
CA ARG A 145 10.40 8.44 -12.65
C ARG A 145 10.01 8.31 -14.12
N GLU A 146 10.28 7.18 -14.75
CA GLU A 146 10.08 6.99 -16.19
C GLU A 146 9.58 5.57 -16.46
N THR A 147 8.29 5.46 -16.79
CA THR A 147 7.65 4.19 -17.13
C THR A 147 7.85 3.90 -18.61
N ASP A 148 8.25 2.68 -18.95
CA ASP A 148 8.31 2.18 -20.31
C ASP A 148 6.88 1.84 -20.80
N TYR A 149 6.25 2.81 -21.46
CA TYR A 149 4.87 2.70 -21.92
C TYR A 149 4.69 1.68 -23.05
N GLU A 150 5.72 1.42 -23.84
CA GLU A 150 5.65 0.39 -24.89
C GLU A 150 5.59 -1.01 -24.28
N ARG A 151 6.49 -1.29 -23.33
CA ARG A 151 6.42 -2.55 -22.58
C ARG A 151 5.14 -2.68 -21.77
N LEU A 152 4.65 -1.59 -21.20
CA LEU A 152 3.40 -1.59 -20.46
C LEU A 152 2.22 -1.97 -21.37
N ARG A 153 2.16 -1.42 -22.58
CA ARG A 153 1.17 -1.78 -23.60
C ARG A 153 1.28 -3.26 -24.01
N ASP A 154 2.51 -3.77 -24.22
CA ASP A 154 2.73 -5.15 -24.62
C ASP A 154 2.34 -6.16 -23.54
N ILE A 155 2.41 -5.79 -22.26
CA ILE A 155 1.89 -6.58 -21.14
C ILE A 155 0.37 -6.67 -21.21
N ASN A 156 -0.28 -5.59 -21.65
CA ASN A 156 -1.74 -5.46 -21.68
C ASN A 156 -2.37 -5.86 -20.31
N PRO A 157 -2.13 -5.10 -19.25
CA PRO A 157 -2.65 -5.40 -17.92
C PRO A 157 -4.14 -5.10 -17.84
N ASP A 158 -4.87 -5.79 -16.95
CA ASP A 158 -6.25 -5.44 -16.60
C ASP A 158 -6.30 -4.06 -15.90
N VAL A 159 -5.24 -3.71 -15.13
CA VAL A 159 -5.06 -2.40 -14.52
C VAL A 159 -3.58 -2.13 -14.22
N PHE A 160 -3.17 -0.88 -14.46
CA PHE A 160 -1.92 -0.34 -13.95
C PHE A 160 -2.21 0.50 -12.69
N PHE A 161 -1.76 0.05 -11.52
CA PHE A 161 -1.77 0.84 -10.31
C PHE A 161 -0.65 1.87 -10.37
N ALA A 162 -0.99 3.06 -10.85
CA ALA A 162 -0.10 4.12 -11.29
C ALA A 162 0.20 5.13 -10.16
N GLY A 163 1.25 5.93 -10.34
CA GLY A 163 1.49 7.13 -9.55
C GLY A 163 0.80 8.36 -10.14
N GLU A 164 0.65 9.41 -9.34
CA GLU A 164 0.03 10.66 -9.79
C GLU A 164 0.85 11.40 -10.87
N TRP A 165 2.15 11.10 -10.96
CA TRP A 165 3.04 11.72 -11.96
C TRP A 165 3.08 11.00 -13.31
N GLU A 166 2.29 9.91 -13.46
CA GLU A 166 2.19 9.24 -14.75
C GLU A 166 1.50 10.13 -15.79
N LYS A 167 1.94 10.02 -17.03
CA LYS A 167 1.33 10.73 -18.17
C LYS A 167 -0.02 10.12 -18.50
N GLN A 168 -1.07 10.63 -17.85
CA GLN A 168 -2.43 10.07 -17.95
C GLN A 168 -2.95 10.11 -19.39
N GLU A 169 -2.69 11.20 -20.15
CA GLU A 169 -3.06 11.29 -21.56
C GLU A 169 -2.43 10.14 -22.35
N LYS A 170 -1.15 9.82 -22.08
CA LYS A 170 -0.45 8.73 -22.77
C LYS A 170 -1.04 7.36 -22.43
N LEU A 171 -1.43 7.13 -21.19
CA LEU A 171 -2.11 5.90 -20.79
C LEU A 171 -3.46 5.74 -21.50
N ASN A 172 -4.23 6.84 -21.59
CA ASN A 172 -5.51 6.86 -22.30
C ASN A 172 -5.34 6.63 -23.81
N GLU A 173 -4.36 7.31 -24.46
CA GLU A 173 -4.04 7.11 -25.88
C GLU A 173 -3.67 5.65 -26.20
N LEU A 174 -2.98 4.99 -25.29
CA LEU A 174 -2.57 3.58 -25.42
C LEU A 174 -3.66 2.59 -24.99
N GLY A 175 -4.81 3.07 -24.50
CA GLY A 175 -5.91 2.25 -24.05
C GLY A 175 -5.55 1.39 -22.82
N ILE A 176 -4.62 1.87 -21.99
CA ILE A 176 -4.16 1.14 -20.79
C ILE A 176 -5.05 1.51 -19.61
N PRO A 177 -5.84 0.59 -19.04
CA PRO A 177 -6.61 0.84 -17.83
C PRO A 177 -5.68 1.16 -16.67
N PHE A 178 -5.94 2.22 -15.90
CA PHE A 178 -5.11 2.58 -14.74
C PHE A 178 -5.94 3.15 -13.60
N ALA A 179 -5.40 3.03 -12.40
CA ALA A 179 -5.93 3.61 -11.17
C ALA A 179 -4.77 4.27 -10.40
N VAL A 180 -4.95 5.54 -10.01
CA VAL A 180 -3.88 6.30 -9.36
C VAL A 180 -3.88 6.04 -7.86
N VAL A 181 -2.72 5.67 -7.33
CA VAL A 181 -2.48 5.32 -5.93
C VAL A 181 -1.66 6.42 -5.27
N THR A 182 -2.23 7.04 -4.23
CA THR A 182 -1.65 8.17 -3.50
C THR A 182 -1.64 7.93 -1.99
N GLU A 183 -1.45 6.68 -1.55
CA GLU A 183 -1.49 6.30 -0.13
C GLU A 183 -0.48 7.08 0.73
N TYR A 184 0.62 7.51 0.14
CA TYR A 184 1.67 8.29 0.82
C TYR A 184 1.23 9.71 1.17
N LEU A 185 0.16 10.24 0.56
CA LEU A 185 -0.43 11.55 0.88
C LEU A 185 -1.38 11.48 2.08
N GLU A 186 -1.75 10.30 2.54
CA GLU A 186 -2.58 10.15 3.74
C GLU A 186 -1.86 10.68 4.99
N ARG A 187 -2.60 11.37 5.85
CA ARG A 187 -2.07 12.02 7.05
C ARG A 187 -1.99 11.09 8.26
N ASN A 188 -2.52 9.88 8.12
CA ASN A 188 -2.59 8.90 9.20
C ASN A 188 -2.01 7.57 8.70
N PRO A 189 -1.12 6.89 9.45
CA PRO A 189 -0.56 5.61 9.04
C PRO A 189 -1.64 4.52 8.87
N LEU A 190 -2.73 4.57 9.65
CA LEU A 190 -3.87 3.67 9.45
C LEU A 190 -4.66 4.01 8.19
N ALA A 191 -4.75 5.28 7.79
CA ALA A 191 -5.36 5.69 6.53
C ALA A 191 -4.56 5.12 5.35
N ARG A 192 -3.24 5.21 5.43
CA ARG A 192 -2.33 4.64 4.44
C ARG A 192 -2.48 3.13 4.33
N LEU A 193 -2.60 2.43 5.46
CA LEU A 193 -2.85 0.98 5.49
C LEU A 193 -4.24 0.61 4.96
N GLU A 194 -5.23 1.49 5.15
CA GLU A 194 -6.62 1.25 4.72
C GLU A 194 -6.77 1.20 3.18
N TRP A 195 -5.75 1.62 2.44
CA TRP A 195 -5.67 1.43 0.99
C TRP A 195 -5.71 -0.05 0.56
N ILE A 196 -5.50 -1.00 1.49
CA ILE A 196 -5.76 -2.41 1.22
C ILE A 196 -7.21 -2.63 0.75
N LYS A 197 -8.18 -1.83 1.24
CA LYS A 197 -9.58 -1.90 0.83
C LYS A 197 -9.78 -1.41 -0.62
N PHE A 198 -9.00 -0.39 -1.02
CA PHE A 198 -8.97 0.05 -2.42
C PHE A 198 -8.58 -1.11 -3.34
N PHE A 199 -7.46 -1.77 -3.07
CA PHE A 199 -7.02 -2.92 -3.87
C PHE A 199 -8.02 -4.08 -3.80
N ALA A 200 -8.56 -4.37 -2.63
CA ALA A 200 -9.54 -5.46 -2.44
C ALA A 200 -10.76 -5.32 -3.35
N ALA A 201 -11.20 -4.09 -3.64
CA ALA A 201 -12.34 -3.84 -4.54
C ALA A 201 -12.09 -4.37 -5.95
N PHE A 202 -10.85 -4.33 -6.45
CA PHE A 202 -10.47 -4.85 -7.77
C PHE A 202 -10.42 -6.37 -7.84
N TYR A 203 -10.38 -7.06 -6.68
CA TYR A 203 -10.21 -8.51 -6.59
C TYR A 203 -11.40 -9.24 -5.96
N ASN A 204 -12.43 -8.52 -5.50
CA ASN A 204 -13.50 -9.08 -4.67
C ASN A 204 -12.96 -9.74 -3.39
N ARG A 205 -11.98 -9.08 -2.73
CA ARG A 205 -11.30 -9.55 -1.50
C ARG A 205 -11.60 -8.66 -0.29
N GLU A 206 -12.83 -8.16 -0.24
CA GLU A 206 -13.28 -7.24 0.80
C GLU A 206 -13.18 -7.82 2.21
N HIS A 207 -13.55 -9.08 2.35
CA HIS A 207 -13.54 -9.75 3.65
C HIS A 207 -12.11 -9.88 4.21
N GLU A 208 -11.18 -10.27 3.36
CA GLU A 208 -9.76 -10.39 3.71
C GLU A 208 -9.18 -9.03 4.13
N ALA A 209 -9.47 -7.98 3.36
CA ALA A 209 -9.03 -6.62 3.67
C ALA A 209 -9.57 -6.11 5.01
N GLU A 210 -10.87 -6.30 5.26
CA GLU A 210 -11.52 -5.84 6.49
C GLU A 210 -10.97 -6.58 7.72
N ASN A 211 -10.78 -7.90 7.65
CA ASN A 211 -10.22 -8.70 8.74
C ASN A 211 -8.79 -8.27 9.06
N PHE A 212 -7.97 -8.11 8.02
CA PHE A 212 -6.59 -7.65 8.17
C PHE A 212 -6.55 -6.25 8.81
N PHE A 213 -7.30 -5.31 8.27
CA PHE A 213 -7.33 -3.93 8.75
C PHE A 213 -7.83 -3.83 10.19
N LYS A 214 -8.90 -4.55 10.55
CA LYS A 214 -9.40 -4.62 11.93
C LYS A 214 -8.33 -5.10 12.91
N LYS A 215 -7.53 -6.11 12.53
CA LYS A 215 -6.44 -6.62 13.35
C LYS A 215 -5.37 -5.55 13.59
N ALA A 216 -4.92 -4.86 12.55
CA ALA A 216 -3.94 -3.79 12.65
C ALA A 216 -4.44 -2.63 13.55
N VAL A 217 -5.70 -2.19 13.36
CA VAL A 217 -6.32 -1.17 14.22
C VAL A 217 -6.36 -1.62 15.69
N LYS A 218 -6.71 -2.89 15.95
CA LYS A 218 -6.70 -3.46 17.32
C LYS A 218 -5.31 -3.42 17.94
N ASN A 219 -4.27 -3.77 17.18
CA ASN A 219 -2.89 -3.75 17.64
C ASN A 219 -2.43 -2.34 18.00
N VAL A 220 -2.70 -1.36 17.12
CA VAL A 220 -2.39 0.05 17.36
C VAL A 220 -3.13 0.58 18.59
N LYS A 221 -4.41 0.25 18.78
CA LYS A 221 -5.16 0.64 20.00
C LYS A 221 -4.55 0.03 21.27
N ARG A 222 -4.12 -1.23 21.22
CA ARG A 222 -3.43 -1.89 22.35
C ARG A 222 -2.13 -1.16 22.69
N LEU A 223 -1.34 -0.80 21.66
CA LEU A 223 -0.12 -0.02 21.83
C LEU A 223 -0.41 1.35 22.44
N SER A 224 -1.38 2.09 21.92
CA SER A 224 -1.80 3.39 22.46
C SER A 224 -2.16 3.31 23.94
N LYS A 225 -2.89 2.25 24.35
CA LYS A 225 -3.22 2.02 25.76
C LYS A 225 -1.98 1.77 26.62
N LYS A 226 -0.98 1.03 26.08
CA LYS A 226 0.30 0.78 26.78
C LYS A 226 1.11 2.07 26.99
N LEU A 227 0.97 3.03 26.09
CA LEU A 227 1.67 4.32 26.12
C LEU A 227 0.84 5.43 26.79
N GLU A 228 -0.34 5.11 27.28
CA GLU A 228 -1.21 6.07 27.99
C GLU A 228 -0.57 6.53 29.29
N GLY A 229 -0.68 7.83 29.59
CA GLY A 229 -0.12 8.40 30.82
C GLY A 229 1.40 8.66 30.80
N LEU A 230 2.09 8.40 29.69
CA LEU A 230 3.52 8.74 29.57
C LEU A 230 3.75 10.24 29.73
N LYS A 231 4.45 10.61 30.81
CA LYS A 231 4.84 12.00 31.09
C LYS A 231 6.05 12.44 30.25
N ASN A 232 6.93 11.52 29.92
CA ASN A 232 8.18 11.80 29.21
C ASN A 232 8.07 11.32 27.75
N ARG A 233 8.13 12.26 26.81
CA ARG A 233 8.09 12.00 25.37
C ARG A 233 9.43 12.46 24.77
N PRO A 234 10.28 11.52 24.30
CA PRO A 234 11.56 11.89 23.71
C PRO A 234 11.37 12.76 22.48
N ARG A 235 12.29 13.68 22.28
CA ARG A 235 12.35 14.55 21.10
C ARG A 235 12.94 13.76 19.92
N ILE A 236 12.19 13.66 18.83
CA ILE A 236 12.53 12.84 17.67
C ILE A 236 12.88 13.73 16.49
N LEU A 237 14.11 13.61 16.02
CA LEU A 237 14.56 14.14 14.74
C LEU A 237 14.34 13.06 13.68
N TRP A 238 13.63 13.39 12.60
CA TRP A 238 13.41 12.50 11.47
C TRP A 238 13.66 13.26 10.17
N GLY A 239 14.73 12.94 9.49
CA GLY A 239 15.11 13.62 8.24
C GLY A 239 16.44 13.10 7.73
N PHE A 240 16.82 13.52 6.54
CA PHE A 240 18.11 13.17 5.97
C PHE A 240 18.72 14.36 5.23
N ILE A 241 20.05 14.39 5.25
CA ILE A 241 20.85 15.36 4.55
C ILE A 241 21.27 14.74 3.21
N THR A 242 21.03 15.46 2.11
CA THR A 242 21.46 15.03 0.77
C THR A 242 22.95 15.37 0.53
N GLU A 243 23.51 14.82 -0.54
CA GLU A 243 24.88 15.17 -1.00
C GLU A 243 25.05 16.67 -1.35
N ARG A 244 23.93 17.37 -1.61
CA ARG A 244 23.93 18.82 -1.89
C ARG A 244 23.68 19.66 -0.64
N GLU A 245 23.81 19.06 0.53
CA GLU A 245 23.57 19.71 1.83
C GLU A 245 22.13 20.23 2.02
N THR A 246 21.20 19.79 1.19
CA THR A 246 19.78 20.04 1.38
C THR A 246 19.20 19.01 2.35
N VAL A 247 18.30 19.41 3.22
CA VAL A 247 17.68 18.51 4.18
C VAL A 247 16.21 18.29 3.83
N TYR A 248 15.79 17.05 3.86
CA TYR A 248 14.38 16.68 3.73
C TYR A 248 13.84 16.15 5.06
N MET A 249 12.74 16.74 5.51
CA MET A 249 11.99 16.31 6.70
C MET A 249 10.51 16.17 6.37
N PRO A 250 9.81 15.13 6.88
CA PRO A 250 8.35 15.07 6.83
C PRO A 250 7.75 16.29 7.55
N ARG A 251 6.73 16.92 6.98
CA ARG A 251 6.00 18.01 7.65
C ARG A 251 5.13 17.47 8.80
N VAL A 252 4.61 18.34 9.65
CA VAL A 252 3.85 17.95 10.85
C VAL A 252 2.50 17.29 10.54
N ASP A 253 1.90 17.59 9.39
CA ASP A 253 0.62 17.01 8.96
C ASP A 253 0.82 15.81 8.00
N THR A 254 1.66 14.86 8.41
CA THR A 254 2.00 13.65 7.65
C THR A 254 1.80 12.39 8.47
N TYR A 255 1.67 11.26 7.78
CA TYR A 255 1.60 9.96 8.44
C TYR A 255 2.84 9.67 9.29
N VAL A 256 4.03 10.18 8.92
CA VAL A 256 5.28 10.01 9.68
C VAL A 256 5.20 10.74 11.01
N ALA A 257 4.84 12.03 11.00
CA ALA A 257 4.65 12.80 12.25
C ALA A 257 3.59 12.15 13.14
N ARG A 258 2.52 11.60 12.53
CA ARG A 258 1.49 10.88 13.26
C ARG A 258 1.99 9.56 13.84
N MET A 259 2.83 8.79 13.13
CA MET A 259 3.48 7.58 13.67
C MET A 259 4.35 7.91 14.88
N ILE A 260 5.17 8.96 14.80
CA ILE A 260 6.00 9.43 15.93
C ILE A 260 5.12 9.72 17.14
N SER A 261 4.03 10.47 16.94
CA SER A 261 3.07 10.81 18.02
C SER A 261 2.40 9.55 18.60
N MET A 262 1.96 8.61 17.76
CA MET A 262 1.32 7.35 18.18
C MET A 262 2.28 6.43 18.93
N ALA A 263 3.57 6.49 18.61
CA ALA A 263 4.64 5.78 19.31
C ALA A 263 5.10 6.49 20.61
N GLY A 264 4.49 7.61 20.99
CA GLY A 264 4.79 8.35 22.22
C GLY A 264 5.98 9.31 22.12
N GLY A 265 6.44 9.64 20.91
CA GLY A 265 7.49 10.62 20.65
C GLY A 265 6.95 12.05 20.49
N HIS A 266 7.88 13.01 20.51
CA HIS A 266 7.65 14.41 20.17
C HIS A 266 8.49 14.77 18.94
N TYR A 267 7.85 15.05 17.81
CA TYR A 267 8.54 15.41 16.58
C TYR A 267 9.06 16.84 16.61
N VAL A 268 10.33 17.06 16.26
CA VAL A 268 10.99 18.35 16.43
C VAL A 268 10.82 19.33 15.25
N PHE A 269 10.14 18.94 14.17
CA PHE A 269 9.90 19.84 13.05
C PHE A 269 9.11 21.09 13.48
N ALA A 270 9.66 22.27 13.22
CA ALA A 270 9.09 23.56 13.66
C ALA A 270 8.55 24.43 12.50
N GLY A 271 8.53 23.89 11.28
CA GLY A 271 7.98 24.60 10.11
C GLY A 271 6.44 24.63 10.07
N PRO A 272 5.86 25.22 9.01
CA PRO A 272 4.42 25.40 8.90
C PRO A 272 3.66 24.07 8.87
N MET A 273 2.40 24.12 9.39
CA MET A 273 1.50 22.96 9.38
C MET A 273 1.00 22.68 7.96
N GLN A 274 1.70 21.77 7.28
CA GLN A 274 1.41 21.34 5.91
C GLN A 274 1.69 19.85 5.79
N THR A 275 1.17 19.22 4.75
CA THR A 275 1.46 17.83 4.38
C THR A 275 2.70 17.71 3.49
N GLY A 276 3.15 16.49 3.22
CA GLY A 276 4.32 16.18 2.39
C GLY A 276 5.65 16.38 3.11
N SER A 277 6.73 16.48 2.34
CA SER A 277 8.08 16.72 2.83
C SER A 277 8.45 18.20 2.69
N ALA A 278 9.21 18.71 3.65
CA ALA A 278 9.85 20.02 3.56
C ALA A 278 11.30 19.83 3.11
N GLU A 279 11.71 20.68 2.20
CA GLU A 279 13.10 20.99 1.95
C GLU A 279 13.48 22.14 2.86
N ILE A 280 14.49 21.96 3.70
CA ILE A 280 14.94 22.94 4.69
C ILE A 280 16.45 23.11 4.63
N THR A 281 16.95 24.19 5.23
CA THR A 281 18.39 24.47 5.33
C THR A 281 19.05 23.61 6.41
N LEU A 282 20.37 23.49 6.36
CA LEU A 282 21.16 22.86 7.44
C LEU A 282 21.04 23.62 8.76
N GLU A 283 20.88 24.95 8.71
CA GLU A 283 20.71 25.78 9.89
C GLU A 283 19.39 25.50 10.61
N GLU A 284 18.30 25.38 9.85
CA GLU A 284 16.99 24.98 10.39
C GLU A 284 17.05 23.58 11.00
N PHE A 285 17.67 22.63 10.28
CA PHE A 285 17.84 21.25 10.74
C PHE A 285 18.65 21.21 12.06
N TYR A 286 19.75 21.96 12.12
CA TYR A 286 20.56 22.11 13.33
C TYR A 286 19.74 22.73 14.47
N SER A 287 19.09 23.87 14.22
CA SER A 287 18.30 24.59 15.22
C SER A 287 17.21 23.72 15.84
N TRP A 288 16.50 22.94 15.03
CA TRP A 288 15.40 22.09 15.52
C TRP A 288 15.90 20.78 16.12
N GLY A 289 16.98 20.21 15.56
CA GLY A 289 17.41 18.83 15.79
C GLY A 289 18.55 18.63 16.79
N LYS A 290 19.39 19.64 17.08
CA LYS A 290 20.58 19.48 17.94
C LYS A 290 20.28 18.89 19.32
N ASP A 291 19.11 19.24 19.89
CA ASP A 291 18.66 18.77 21.19
C ASP A 291 17.70 17.57 21.12
N ALA A 292 17.57 16.92 19.95
CA ALA A 292 16.76 15.72 19.83
C ALA A 292 17.42 14.54 20.58
N ASP A 293 16.58 13.73 21.25
CA ASP A 293 17.04 12.56 22.01
C ASP A 293 17.34 11.38 21.08
N ILE A 294 16.63 11.30 19.96
CA ILE A 294 16.72 10.22 18.97
C ILE A 294 16.75 10.84 17.58
N TYR A 295 17.67 10.34 16.75
CA TYR A 295 17.71 10.65 15.33
C TYR A 295 17.36 9.43 14.49
N ILE A 296 16.34 9.58 13.62
CA ILE A 296 15.95 8.57 12.62
C ILE A 296 16.24 9.14 11.24
N SER A 297 17.19 8.50 10.55
CA SER A 297 17.48 8.80 9.15
C SER A 297 16.63 7.89 8.25
N PRO A 298 15.70 8.45 7.45
CA PRO A 298 14.79 7.68 6.60
C PRO A 298 15.51 7.15 5.34
N GLY A 299 16.36 6.15 5.52
CA GLY A 299 17.11 5.50 4.46
C GLY A 299 17.80 4.25 4.94
N THR A 300 18.21 3.43 4.00
CA THR A 300 18.99 2.21 4.24
C THR A 300 20.49 2.55 4.24
N LEU A 301 20.93 3.31 5.25
CA LEU A 301 22.30 3.88 5.32
C LEU A 301 23.41 2.87 5.00
N PRO A 302 23.38 1.60 5.49
CA PRO A 302 24.41 0.63 5.18
C PRO A 302 24.54 0.31 3.68
N GLN A 303 23.45 0.37 2.90
CA GLN A 303 23.50 0.15 1.44
C GLN A 303 24.26 1.26 0.71
N TYR A 304 24.37 2.44 1.32
CA TYR A 304 25.15 3.57 0.83
C TYR A 304 26.54 3.66 1.48
N GLY A 305 27.00 2.59 2.16
CA GLY A 305 28.32 2.53 2.80
C GLY A 305 28.41 3.23 4.16
N ILE A 306 27.29 3.80 4.66
CA ILE A 306 27.22 4.47 5.97
C ILE A 306 26.87 3.44 7.02
N THR A 307 27.87 2.72 7.52
CA THR A 307 27.69 1.58 8.42
C THR A 307 27.88 1.93 9.90
N SER A 308 28.20 3.19 10.23
CA SER A 308 28.38 3.65 11.61
C SER A 308 28.10 5.14 11.75
N ILE A 309 27.88 5.57 13.00
CA ILE A 309 27.72 6.99 13.37
C ILE A 309 28.98 7.76 12.98
N LYS A 310 30.17 7.19 13.21
CA LYS A 310 31.44 7.81 12.81
C LYS A 310 31.47 8.12 11.30
N LYS A 311 31.04 7.20 10.45
CA LYS A 311 30.95 7.43 8.99
C LYS A 311 29.91 8.47 8.63
N LEU A 312 28.75 8.46 9.30
CA LEU A 312 27.70 9.45 9.08
C LEU A 312 28.19 10.86 9.42
N VAL A 313 28.89 11.04 10.55
CA VAL A 313 29.49 12.32 10.96
C VAL A 313 30.63 12.73 10.03
N ALA A 314 31.40 11.79 9.51
CA ALA A 314 32.47 12.11 8.55
C ALA A 314 31.92 12.72 7.24
N ILE A 315 30.71 12.31 6.82
CA ILE A 315 30.03 12.88 5.65
C ILE A 315 29.33 14.20 5.99
N HIS A 316 28.74 14.29 7.18
CA HIS A 316 27.99 15.46 7.64
C HIS A 316 28.49 15.93 9.01
N PRO A 317 29.62 16.70 9.07
CA PRO A 317 30.27 17.10 10.34
C PRO A 317 29.36 17.87 11.31
N ILE A 318 28.38 18.61 10.80
CA ILE A 318 27.40 19.34 11.61
C ILE A 318 26.68 18.43 12.61
N LEU A 319 26.53 17.15 12.30
CA LEU A 319 25.86 16.18 13.15
C LEU A 319 26.62 15.87 14.44
N SER A 320 27.95 16.17 14.51
CA SER A 320 28.78 15.89 15.70
C SER A 320 28.26 16.57 16.97
N ASP A 321 27.55 17.69 16.83
CA ASP A 321 27.00 18.44 17.95
C ASP A 321 25.66 17.93 18.46
N PHE A 322 24.97 17.09 17.67
CA PHE A 322 23.64 16.61 18.02
C PHE A 322 23.68 15.69 19.25
N ARG A 323 22.72 15.90 20.18
CA ARG A 323 22.60 15.07 21.40
C ARG A 323 22.41 13.59 21.07
N SER A 324 21.59 13.27 20.07
CA SER A 324 21.35 11.91 19.61
C SER A 324 22.63 11.20 19.10
N ILE A 325 23.48 11.92 18.40
CA ILE A 325 24.79 11.45 17.92
C ILE A 325 25.71 11.16 19.13
N LYS A 326 25.86 12.13 20.02
CA LYS A 326 26.72 12.03 21.23
C LYS A 326 26.28 10.87 22.16
N ARG A 327 25.02 10.49 22.13
CA ARG A 327 24.43 9.36 22.91
C ARG A 327 24.36 8.04 22.17
N GLY A 328 24.86 7.97 20.94
CA GLY A 328 24.75 6.76 20.11
C GLY A 328 23.31 6.34 19.80
N ASN A 329 22.38 7.31 19.77
CA ASN A 329 20.95 7.02 19.58
C ASN A 329 20.48 7.43 18.17
N VAL A 330 21.05 6.75 17.20
CA VAL A 330 20.82 6.98 15.77
C VAL A 330 20.28 5.70 15.13
N TRP A 331 19.21 5.85 14.37
CA TRP A 331 18.50 4.75 13.73
C TRP A 331 18.32 5.03 12.24
N CYS A 332 18.26 3.97 11.44
CA CYS A 332 17.95 4.05 10.03
C CYS A 332 17.02 2.89 9.65
N PHE A 333 16.55 2.87 8.42
CA PHE A 333 15.63 1.85 7.95
C PHE A 333 16.36 0.54 7.63
N GLN A 334 15.66 -0.58 7.89
CA GLN A 334 16.01 -1.87 7.29
C GLN A 334 15.74 -1.83 5.77
N PRO A 335 16.45 -2.63 4.96
CA PRO A 335 16.30 -2.61 3.51
C PRO A 335 14.88 -2.82 3.00
N TRP A 336 14.07 -3.60 3.70
CA TRP A 336 12.68 -3.93 3.35
C TRP A 336 11.63 -2.97 3.90
N TYR A 337 12.02 -1.87 4.55
CA TYR A 337 11.09 -0.93 5.19
C TYR A 337 10.00 -0.43 4.24
N TRP A 338 10.39 -0.05 3.01
CA TRP A 338 9.48 0.49 2.01
C TRP A 338 8.48 -0.54 1.44
N GLU A 339 8.78 -1.83 1.62
CA GLU A 339 7.94 -2.97 1.25
C GLU A 339 7.09 -3.49 2.43
N SER A 340 6.98 -2.72 3.50
CA SER A 340 6.39 -3.17 4.77
C SER A 340 5.15 -2.36 5.20
N ILE A 341 4.41 -1.78 4.25
CA ILE A 341 3.18 -1.05 4.56
C ILE A 341 2.15 -1.94 5.28
N ASP A 342 2.10 -3.22 4.95
CA ASP A 342 1.25 -4.23 5.58
C ASP A 342 1.62 -4.52 7.05
N LYS A 343 2.74 -3.99 7.52
CA LYS A 343 3.26 -4.08 8.88
C LYS A 343 3.24 -2.75 9.62
N THR A 344 2.36 -1.84 9.23
CA THR A 344 2.28 -0.49 9.81
C THR A 344 2.14 -0.49 11.33
N ASP A 345 1.35 -1.41 11.89
CA ASP A 345 1.19 -1.58 13.34
C ASP A 345 2.49 -2.05 14.02
N ASP A 346 3.22 -2.98 13.41
CA ASP A 346 4.53 -3.45 13.87
C ASP A 346 5.60 -2.35 13.77
N ILE A 347 5.58 -1.53 12.72
CA ILE A 347 6.48 -0.37 12.55
C ILE A 347 6.25 0.65 13.67
N ILE A 348 4.99 0.93 14.02
CA ILE A 348 4.67 1.83 15.14
C ILE A 348 5.11 1.23 16.47
N GLU A 349 5.04 -0.10 16.64
CA GLU A 349 5.53 -0.79 17.84
C GLU A 349 7.06 -0.71 17.94
N ASP A 350 7.80 -0.91 16.82
CA ASP A 350 9.25 -0.71 16.78
C ASP A 350 9.63 0.72 17.21
N LEU A 351 8.93 1.73 16.69
CA LEU A 351 9.14 3.11 17.10
C LEU A 351 8.87 3.33 18.59
N ALA A 352 7.79 2.76 19.12
CA ALA A 352 7.49 2.85 20.54
C ALA A 352 8.57 2.19 21.41
N ALA A 353 9.13 1.08 20.96
CA ALA A 353 10.24 0.40 21.64
C ALA A 353 11.56 1.21 21.55
N ILE A 354 11.81 1.89 20.43
CA ILE A 354 12.95 2.82 20.29
C ILE A 354 12.79 4.00 21.25
N PHE A 355 11.58 4.55 21.35
CA PHE A 355 11.31 5.74 22.16
C PHE A 355 11.25 5.44 23.66
N HIS A 356 10.78 4.25 24.04
CA HIS A 356 10.53 3.81 25.41
C HIS A 356 11.07 2.42 25.68
N PRO A 357 12.39 2.16 25.56
CA PRO A 357 12.96 0.82 25.65
C PRO A 357 12.63 0.11 26.98
N GLY A 358 12.47 0.84 28.07
CA GLY A 358 12.08 0.29 29.37
C GLY A 358 10.69 -0.32 29.40
N LEU A 359 9.78 0.07 28.48
CA LEU A 359 8.45 -0.52 28.36
C LEU A 359 8.42 -1.75 27.45
N PHE A 360 9.49 -2.01 26.72
CA PHE A 360 9.59 -3.08 25.73
C PHE A 360 10.86 -3.92 25.93
N PRO A 361 11.08 -4.52 27.12
CA PRO A 361 12.28 -5.29 27.38
C PRO A 361 12.38 -6.48 26.41
N GLY A 362 13.57 -6.67 25.81
CA GLY A 362 13.82 -7.75 24.84
C GLY A 362 13.17 -7.57 23.46
N HIS A 363 12.66 -6.39 23.15
CA HIS A 363 12.09 -6.10 21.83
C HIS A 363 13.10 -6.33 20.71
N ARG A 364 12.68 -7.00 19.63
CA ARG A 364 13.48 -7.23 18.43
C ARG A 364 13.00 -6.26 17.34
N TYR A 365 13.88 -5.34 16.97
CA TYR A 365 13.59 -4.36 15.92
C TYR A 365 13.59 -5.04 14.55
N ARG A 366 12.50 -4.88 13.82
CA ARG A 366 12.27 -5.55 12.52
C ARG A 366 12.43 -4.60 11.34
N TYR A 367 12.11 -3.31 11.56
CA TYR A 367 12.03 -2.31 10.49
C TYR A 367 13.06 -1.20 10.66
N PHE A 368 13.69 -1.12 11.82
CA PHE A 368 14.74 -0.14 12.11
C PHE A 368 16.03 -0.84 12.52
N LEU A 369 17.13 -0.22 12.13
CA LEU A 369 18.48 -0.63 12.48
C LEU A 369 19.12 0.47 13.31
N LYS A 370 19.60 0.13 14.51
CA LYS A 370 20.42 1.04 15.31
C LYS A 370 21.81 1.13 14.67
N LEU A 371 22.26 2.33 14.35
CA LEU A 371 23.57 2.54 13.76
C LEU A 371 24.64 2.40 14.85
N PRO A 372 25.67 1.53 14.70
CA PRO A 372 26.74 1.40 15.68
C PRO A 372 27.60 2.66 15.72
N GLU A 373 28.30 2.89 16.82
CA GLU A 373 29.16 4.07 16.97
C GLU A 373 30.40 4.01 16.05
N ARG A 374 30.99 2.80 15.87
CA ARG A 374 32.19 2.53 15.07
C ARG A 374 31.95 1.58 13.93
#